data_0ab052ce970f87553bfcbf0372c89b49
#
_entry.id   0ab052ce970f87553bfcbf0372c89b49
#
_cell.length_a   1.000
_cell.length_b   1.000
_cell.length_c   1.000
_cell.angle_alpha   90.00
_cell.angle_beta   90.00
_cell.angle_gamma   90.00
#
_symmetry.space_group_name_H-M   'P 1'
#
loop_
_entity.id
_entity.type
_entity.pdbx_description
1 polymer ?
#
loop_
_entity_poly.entity_id
_entity_poly.type
_entity_poly.pdbx_seq_one_letter_code
_entity_poly.pdbx_strand_id
1 'polypeptide(L)'
;TPQEAHTHHDHDHDHHDHSHVDMVGSNVRVEGALDRQALEQLLPSLVSNHQVVRLKGRVWLPSKTLPLQIQMVGPRLNSWFEAAPSHAWRPDQGCGADLVVLALNEAAAPALESGLQRLVQATPAKASPAAATPES
;
A
#
# COMPACT_ATOMS: atom_id res chain seq x y z
N THR A 1 -32.84 -25.13 30.79
CA THR A 1 -32.75 -24.86 30.70
C THR A 1 -32.25 -24.89 29.95
N PRO A 2 -32.37 -24.87 30.18
CA PRO A 2 -31.80 -24.67 29.57
C PRO A 2 -31.18 -24.48 28.81
N GLN A 3 -30.97 -24.39 28.79
CA GLN A 3 -30.45 -24.04 28.34
C GLN A 3 -29.88 -23.92 27.63
N GLU A 4 -29.74 -23.94 27.59
CA GLU A 4 -29.19 -23.72 27.11
C GLU A 4 -28.70 -23.59 26.34
N ALA A 5 -29.04 -23.95 26.50
CA ALA A 5 -28.60 -23.60 25.97
C ALA A 5 -28.11 -23.36 25.19
N HIS A 6 -27.90 -23.50 25.17
CA HIS A 6 -27.44 -23.12 24.56
C HIS A 6 -26.89 -22.89 23.81
N THR A 7 -26.90 -23.06 23.74
CA THR A 7 -26.39 -22.68 23.20
C THR A 7 -26.01 -22.52 22.43
N HIS A 8 -25.74 -22.65 22.44
CA HIS A 8 -25.33 -22.34 21.86
C HIS A 8 -24.96 -22.06 21.14
N HIS A 9 -24.73 -22.29 21.09
CA HIS A 9 -24.34 -21.93 20.55
C HIS A 9 -23.95 -21.75 19.84
N ASP A 10 -23.93 -22.06 19.86
CA ASP A 10 -23.47 -21.71 19.32
C ASP A 10 -23.10 -21.51 18.54
N HIS A 11 -22.83 -21.79 18.43
CA HIS A 11 -22.34 -21.45 17.78
C HIS A 11 -21.92 -21.25 17.00
N ASP A 12 -21.80 -21.50 16.88
CA ASP A 12 -21.36 -21.18 16.29
C ASP A 12 -20.93 -21.04 15.54
N HIS A 13 -20.66 -21.29 15.44
CA HIS A 13 -20.12 -21.04 14.83
C HIS A 13 -19.68 -21.07 13.99
N ASP A 14 -19.58 -21.32 13.87
CA ASP A 14 -19.15 -21.23 13.20
C ASP A 14 -18.97 -21.27 12.29
N HIS A 15 -18.84 -21.47 12.17
CA HIS A 15 -18.65 -21.30 11.35
C HIS A 15 -18.41 -21.25 10.49
N HIS A 16 -18.06 -21.50 10.36
CA HIS A 16 -17.85 -21.27 9.71
C HIS A 16 -17.42 -21.51 8.85
N ASP A 17 -16.93 -21.74 8.70
CA ASP A 17 -16.72 -21.85 8.07
C ASP A 17 -16.58 -21.80 7.08
N HIS A 18 -16.24 -21.87 7.18
CA HIS A 18 -16.46 -21.94 6.17
C HIS A 18 -16.48 -21.32 4.91
N SER A 19 -16.76 -21.02 4.65
CA SER A 19 -16.90 -20.25 3.41
C SER A 19 -16.39 -18.83 3.51
N HIS A 20 -15.76 -18.51 4.50
CA HIS A 20 -15.13 -17.21 4.59
C HIS A 20 -13.88 -17.16 3.72
N VAL A 21 -13.50 -15.98 3.28
CA VAL A 21 -12.33 -15.79 2.43
C VAL A 21 -11.19 -15.30 3.30
N ASP A 22 -10.06 -15.97 3.19
CA ASP A 22 -8.88 -15.57 3.96
C ASP A 22 -8.23 -14.35 3.33
N MET A 23 -8.01 -13.36 4.13
CA MET A 23 -7.29 -12.17 3.70
C MET A 23 -5.85 -12.24 4.16
N VAL A 24 -4.96 -11.79 3.28
CA VAL A 24 -3.52 -11.77 3.56
C VAL A 24 -3.12 -10.34 3.81
N GLY A 25 -2.54 -10.09 4.97
CA GLY A 25 -1.97 -8.79 5.31
C GLY A 25 -0.48 -8.79 5.04
N SER A 26 0.01 -7.76 4.38
CA SER A 26 1.42 -7.68 4.00
C SER A 26 1.90 -6.24 4.08
N ASN A 27 3.22 -6.10 4.17
CA ASN A 27 3.86 -4.80 4.18
C ASN A 27 4.73 -4.69 2.93
N VAL A 28 4.57 -3.61 2.21
CA VAL A 28 5.36 -3.34 1.00
C VAL A 28 6.18 -2.09 1.24
N ARG A 29 7.50 -2.19 1.10
CA ARG A 29 8.41 -1.06 1.26
C ARG A 29 9.30 -0.96 0.05
N VAL A 30 9.39 0.26 -0.48
CA VAL A 30 10.15 0.53 -1.70
C VAL A 30 10.95 1.80 -1.47
N GLU A 31 12.24 1.74 -1.84
CA GLU A 31 13.13 2.91 -1.78
C GLU A 31 13.21 3.55 -3.15
N GLY A 32 13.21 4.86 -3.18
CA GLY A 32 13.42 5.59 -4.42
C GLY A 32 12.34 6.62 -4.69
N ALA A 33 12.58 7.46 -5.66
CA ALA A 33 11.69 8.56 -6.00
C ALA A 33 10.49 8.06 -6.80
N LEU A 34 9.32 8.48 -6.37
CA LEU A 34 8.05 8.15 -7.03
C LEU A 34 7.38 9.44 -7.44
N ASP A 35 6.81 9.45 -8.64
CA ASP A 35 6.01 10.58 -9.09
C ASP A 35 4.58 10.41 -8.59
N ARG A 36 4.05 11.43 -7.92
CA ARG A 36 2.73 11.33 -7.29
C ARG A 36 1.64 11.01 -8.30
N GLN A 37 1.63 11.70 -9.42
CA GLN A 37 0.56 11.52 -10.40
C GLN A 37 0.59 10.10 -10.98
N ALA A 38 1.79 9.63 -11.32
CA ALA A 38 1.94 8.28 -11.85
C ALA A 38 1.56 7.24 -10.82
N LEU A 39 1.91 7.48 -9.56
CA LEU A 39 1.56 6.58 -8.47
C LEU A 39 0.04 6.49 -8.30
N GLU A 40 -0.64 7.63 -8.33
CA GLU A 40 -2.08 7.66 -8.14
C GLU A 40 -2.84 7.08 -9.33
N GLN A 41 -2.21 6.99 -10.48
CA GLN A 41 -2.78 6.29 -11.63
C GLN A 41 -2.49 4.79 -11.57
N LEU A 42 -1.34 4.41 -11.07
CA LEU A 42 -0.93 3.00 -11.03
C LEU A 42 -1.65 2.22 -9.94
N LEU A 43 -1.80 2.81 -8.76
CA LEU A 43 -2.32 2.08 -7.61
C LEU A 43 -3.73 1.52 -7.82
N PRO A 44 -4.70 2.28 -8.36
CA PRO A 44 -6.03 1.69 -8.58
C PRO A 44 -6.00 0.49 -9.51
N SER A 45 -5.14 0.53 -10.51
CA SER A 45 -4.99 -0.58 -11.45
C SER A 45 -4.43 -1.82 -10.75
N LEU A 46 -3.38 -1.65 -9.96
CA LEU A 46 -2.77 -2.76 -9.23
C LEU A 46 -3.75 -3.34 -8.21
N VAL A 47 -4.47 -2.46 -7.52
CA VAL A 47 -5.45 -2.89 -6.53
C VAL A 47 -6.55 -3.73 -7.18
N SER A 48 -7.07 -3.29 -8.32
CA SER A 48 -8.13 -4.02 -9.01
C SER A 48 -7.61 -5.35 -9.57
N ASN A 49 -6.41 -5.35 -10.12
CA ASN A 49 -5.89 -6.54 -10.78
C ASN A 49 -5.48 -7.63 -9.80
N HIS A 50 -5.18 -7.27 -8.55
CA HIS A 50 -4.62 -8.23 -7.60
C HIS A 50 -5.51 -8.42 -6.37
N GLN A 51 -6.76 -8.05 -6.47
CA GLN A 51 -7.76 -8.30 -5.44
C GLN A 51 -7.38 -7.71 -4.09
N VAL A 52 -6.84 -6.52 -4.10
CA VAL A 52 -6.53 -5.80 -2.88
C VAL A 52 -7.83 -5.21 -2.32
N VAL A 53 -8.09 -5.48 -1.05
CA VAL A 53 -9.29 -5.00 -0.38
C VAL A 53 -9.04 -3.62 0.23
N ARG A 54 -7.89 -3.48 0.89
CA ARG A 54 -7.51 -2.22 1.52
C ARG A 54 -6.02 -2.02 1.38
N LEU A 55 -5.65 -0.76 1.30
CA LEU A 55 -4.26 -0.38 1.24
C LEU A 55 -4.13 0.94 1.98
N LYS A 56 -3.12 1.06 2.84
CA LYS A 56 -2.83 2.35 3.44
C LYS A 56 -1.36 2.45 3.77
N GLY A 57 -0.87 3.66 3.82
CA GLY A 57 0.51 3.89 4.16
C GLY A 57 0.96 5.26 3.79
N ARG A 58 2.26 5.40 3.62
CA ARG A 58 2.90 6.69 3.40
C ARG A 58 3.86 6.61 2.24
N VAL A 59 3.92 7.72 1.51
CA VAL A 59 4.86 7.86 0.40
C VAL A 59 5.65 9.15 0.64
N TRP A 60 6.97 8.99 0.73
CA TRP A 60 7.87 10.15 0.85
C TRP A 60 8.26 10.55 -0.56
N LEU A 61 7.71 11.68 -1.01
CA LEU A 61 7.91 12.18 -2.36
C LEU A 61 9.11 13.12 -2.41
N PRO A 62 9.78 13.21 -3.57
CA PRO A 62 10.87 14.19 -3.73
C PRO A 62 10.36 15.60 -3.50
N SER A 63 11.17 16.42 -2.85
CA SER A 63 10.90 17.84 -2.64
C SER A 63 9.71 18.14 -1.74
N LYS A 64 9.19 17.14 -1.03
CA LYS A 64 8.10 17.37 -0.09
C LYS A 64 8.58 17.13 1.33
N THR A 65 8.22 18.04 2.24
CA THR A 65 8.60 17.89 3.63
C THR A 65 7.79 16.83 4.35
N LEU A 66 6.52 16.74 4.03
CA LEU A 66 5.62 15.79 4.70
C LEU A 66 5.35 14.62 3.77
N PRO A 67 5.22 13.42 4.33
CA PRO A 67 4.84 12.28 3.51
C PRO A 67 3.39 12.40 3.05
N LEU A 68 3.12 11.80 1.89
CA LEU A 68 1.78 11.69 1.37
C LEU A 68 1.14 10.46 1.99
N GLN A 69 0.06 10.65 2.73
CA GLN A 69 -0.72 9.54 3.26
C GLN A 69 -1.60 9.00 2.15
N ILE A 70 -1.69 7.69 2.04
CA ILE A 70 -2.53 7.04 1.05
C ILE A 70 -3.45 6.08 1.77
N GLN A 71 -4.71 6.11 1.39
CA GLN A 71 -5.69 5.18 1.92
C GLN A 71 -6.61 4.76 0.78
N MET A 72 -6.74 3.45 0.59
CA MET A 72 -7.60 2.91 -0.45
C MET A 72 -8.55 1.89 0.12
N VAL A 73 -9.79 1.96 -0.36
CA VAL A 73 -10.79 0.92 -0.15
C VAL A 73 -11.16 0.44 -1.54
N GLY A 74 -10.73 -0.78 -1.89
CA GLY A 74 -10.74 -1.20 -3.27
C GLY A 74 -9.98 -0.19 -4.12
N PRO A 75 -10.43 0.12 -5.33
CA PRO A 75 -9.69 1.05 -6.19
C PRO A 75 -9.88 2.53 -5.85
N ARG A 76 -10.66 2.84 -4.82
CA ARG A 76 -10.89 4.23 -4.46
C ARG A 76 -9.74 4.74 -3.62
N LEU A 77 -9.06 5.76 -4.11
CA LEU A 77 -7.85 6.29 -3.49
C LEU A 77 -8.12 7.67 -2.89
N ASN A 78 -7.70 7.83 -1.64
CA ASN A 78 -7.63 9.13 -0.98
C ASN A 78 -6.19 9.39 -0.60
N SER A 79 -5.75 10.62 -0.74
CA SER A 79 -4.39 10.98 -0.37
C SER A 79 -4.35 12.39 0.20
N TRP A 80 -3.44 12.61 1.15
CA TRP A 80 -3.24 13.92 1.76
C TRP A 80 -1.87 13.94 2.41
N PHE A 81 -1.33 15.15 2.62
CA PHE A 81 -0.04 15.28 3.29
C PHE A 81 -0.26 15.43 4.79
N GLU A 82 0.50 14.66 5.55
CA GLU A 82 0.39 14.68 7.00
C GLU A 82 1.68 14.12 7.60
N ALA A 83 2.14 14.70 8.70
CA ALA A 83 3.36 14.27 9.35
C ALA A 83 3.26 12.82 9.82
N ALA A 84 4.36 12.10 9.69
CA ALA A 84 4.45 10.74 10.19
C ALA A 84 4.92 10.76 11.64
N PRO A 85 4.52 9.76 12.44
CA PRO A 85 5.07 9.64 13.79
C PRO A 85 6.58 9.47 13.76
N SER A 86 7.24 9.86 14.84
CA SER A 86 8.69 9.81 14.88
C SER A 86 9.23 8.39 14.74
N HIS A 87 8.46 7.39 15.16
CA HIS A 87 8.89 6.00 15.10
C HIS A 87 8.54 5.32 13.77
N ALA A 88 7.89 6.04 12.84
CA ALA A 88 7.50 5.44 11.57
C ALA A 88 8.74 5.11 10.73
N TRP A 89 8.61 4.04 9.95
CA TRP A 89 9.65 3.70 8.98
C TRP A 89 9.84 4.87 8.00
N ARG A 90 11.09 5.12 7.68
CA ARG A 90 11.42 6.14 6.69
C ARG A 90 12.44 5.58 5.71
N PRO A 91 12.33 5.98 4.44
CA PRO A 91 13.28 5.48 3.44
C PRO A 91 14.68 6.04 3.71
N ASP A 92 15.68 5.18 3.54
CA ASP A 92 17.08 5.58 3.74
C ASP A 92 17.51 6.67 2.79
N GLN A 93 16.95 6.66 1.58
CA GLN A 93 17.31 7.63 0.55
C GLN A 93 16.43 8.88 0.57
N GLY A 94 15.55 8.99 1.55
CA GLY A 94 14.68 10.16 1.67
C GLY A 94 13.39 10.07 0.90
N CYS A 95 13.29 9.17 -0.06
CA CYS A 95 12.09 8.95 -0.86
C CYS A 95 11.77 7.47 -0.90
N GLY A 96 10.50 7.15 -0.93
CA GLY A 96 10.07 5.77 -0.97
C GLY A 96 8.64 5.61 -0.48
N ALA A 97 8.21 4.37 -0.32
CA ALA A 97 6.85 4.06 0.11
C ALA A 97 6.85 2.97 1.16
N ASP A 98 5.91 3.07 2.08
CA ASP A 98 5.67 2.07 3.11
C ASP A 98 4.17 1.86 3.18
N LEU A 99 3.72 0.73 2.63
CA LEU A 99 2.30 0.45 2.48
C LEU A 99 1.92 -0.85 3.19
N VAL A 100 0.77 -0.83 3.83
CA VAL A 100 0.15 -2.03 4.38
C VAL A 100 -0.96 -2.43 3.42
N VAL A 101 -0.92 -3.69 2.99
CA VAL A 101 -1.82 -4.21 1.97
C VAL A 101 -2.63 -5.35 2.57
N LEU A 102 -3.94 -5.29 2.39
CA LEU A 102 -4.84 -6.37 2.78
C LEU A 102 -5.51 -6.87 1.50
N ALA A 103 -5.24 -8.12 1.14
CA ALA A 103 -5.68 -8.65 -0.14
C ALA A 103 -6.24 -10.05 0.00
N LEU A 104 -6.97 -10.50 -1.03
CA LEU A 104 -7.48 -11.86 -1.10
C LEU A 104 -6.51 -12.81 -1.78
N ASN A 105 -5.35 -12.30 -2.19
CA ASN A 105 -4.41 -13.06 -2.99
C ASN A 105 -3.00 -12.80 -2.47
N GLU A 106 -2.24 -13.86 -2.20
CA GLU A 106 -0.88 -13.74 -1.71
C GLU A 106 0.04 -13.06 -2.70
N ALA A 107 -0.29 -13.10 -3.98
CA ALA A 107 0.55 -12.49 -5.01
C ALA A 107 0.40 -10.96 -5.05
N ALA A 108 -0.54 -10.40 -4.29
CA ALA A 108 -0.78 -8.96 -4.36
C ALA A 108 0.41 -8.13 -3.91
N ALA A 109 1.02 -8.49 -2.77
CA ALA A 109 2.13 -7.71 -2.24
C ALA A 109 3.36 -7.75 -3.16
N PRO A 110 3.80 -8.91 -3.65
CA PRO A 110 4.90 -8.93 -4.61
C PRO A 110 4.58 -8.15 -5.89
N ALA A 111 3.34 -8.23 -6.37
CA ALA A 111 2.95 -7.50 -7.57
C ALA A 111 2.99 -5.99 -7.35
N LEU A 112 2.53 -5.54 -6.19
CA LEU A 112 2.60 -4.13 -5.82
C LEU A 112 4.05 -3.67 -5.70
N GLU A 113 4.87 -4.46 -5.05
CA GLU A 113 6.28 -4.12 -4.91
C GLU A 113 6.94 -3.99 -6.28
N SER A 114 6.72 -4.95 -7.16
CA SER A 114 7.29 -4.91 -8.51
C SER A 114 6.81 -3.71 -9.29
N GLY A 115 5.51 -3.42 -9.21
CA GLY A 115 4.95 -2.27 -9.91
C GLY A 115 5.53 -0.95 -9.43
N LEU A 116 5.68 -0.82 -8.11
CA LEU A 116 6.25 0.39 -7.53
C LEU A 116 7.73 0.52 -7.87
N GLN A 117 8.47 -0.59 -7.88
CA GLN A 117 9.87 -0.54 -8.24
C GLN A 117 10.07 -0.15 -9.70
N ARG A 118 9.22 -0.64 -10.58
CA ARG A 118 9.27 -0.19 -11.98
C ARG A 118 8.95 1.29 -12.09
N LEU A 119 8.04 1.78 -11.28
CA LEU A 119 7.72 3.20 -11.27
C LEU A 119 8.89 4.04 -10.78
N VAL A 120 9.60 3.59 -9.75
CA VAL A 120 10.82 4.26 -9.30
C VAL A 120 11.83 4.34 -10.43
N GLN A 121 12.02 3.25 -11.17
CA GLN A 121 12.98 3.23 -12.27
C GLN A 121 12.55 4.12 -13.42
N ALA A 122 11.24 4.28 -13.63
CA ALA A 122 10.72 5.13 -14.69
C ALA A 122 10.69 6.60 -14.31
N THR A 123 10.72 6.91 -13.01
CA THR A 123 10.66 8.29 -12.54
C THR A 123 12.02 8.94 -12.75
N PRO A 124 12.08 10.09 -13.44
CA PRO A 124 13.37 10.76 -13.63
C PRO A 124 13.97 11.13 -12.28
N ALA A 125 15.26 10.94 -12.20
CA ALA A 125 15.95 11.30 -11.01
C ALA A 125 15.94 12.77 -10.89
N LYS A 126 15.56 13.39 -10.30
CA LYS A 126 15.54 14.69 -10.21
C LYS A 126 16.73 15.21 -9.91
N ALA A 127 17.00 14.64 -10.08
CA ALA A 127 17.80 14.89 -9.71
C ALA A 127 18.70 15.32 -10.16
N SER A 128 18.83 15.06 -10.36
CA SER A 128 19.42 15.22 -10.78
C SER A 128 19.65 15.94 -11.54
N PRO A 129 20.06 16.32 -11.41
CA PRO A 129 19.98 16.83 -12.09
C PRO A 129 20.52 16.96 -13.04
N ALA A 130 20.84 16.71 -12.89
CA ALA A 130 21.03 16.89 -13.51
C ALA A 130 21.34 16.72 -14.38
N ALA A 131 21.45 16.39 -14.41
CA ALA A 131 21.43 16.40 -14.96
C ALA A 131 21.58 16.59 -15.81
N ALA A 132 21.69 16.68 -15.78
CA ALA A 132 21.57 17.06 -16.31
C ALA A 132 22.00 17.37 -17.24
N THR A 133 22.29 17.43 -17.19
CA THR A 133 22.48 17.80 -17.80
C THR A 133 22.89 17.78 -18.77
N PRO A 134 23.15 17.78 -18.93
CA PRO A 134 23.32 17.86 -19.66
C PRO A 134 23.44 17.70 -20.67
N GLU A 135 23.51 17.60 -20.57
CA GLU A 135 23.26 17.59 -21.00
C GLU A 135 23.12 17.74 -21.54
N SER A 136 23.67 17.88 -21.61
CA SER A 136 23.26 18.18 -21.61
C SER A 136 23.28 18.21 -21.97
#